data_da9cf47619729c96bec2af07bf655c6a
#
_entry.id   da9cf47619729c96bec2af07bf655c6a
#
_cell.length_a   1.000
_cell.length_b   1.000
_cell.length_c   1.000
_cell.angle_alpha   90.00
_cell.angle_beta   90.00
_cell.angle_gamma   90.00
#
_symmetry.space_group_name_H-M   'P 1'
#
loop_
_entity.id
_entity.type
_entity.pdbx_description
1 polymer ?
#
loop_
_entity_poly.entity_id
_entity_poly.type
_entity_poly.pdbx_seq_one_letter_code
_entity_poly.pdbx_strand_id
1 'polypeptide(L)'
;MDMTRLKSLLYLPANRASAIAKARTLAADAVILDLEDAVQPDAKPDARAAAVAAALQGGWGSRSLFLRINGTGTPWHADDLVAAHIDGFAGIVAPKIESAAQAAAIVAHAGNRPLLAMIETPRGVLNAPAIAAVAGVAGLVAGLADLAKELNTGPDPERRPLLHAMSAMVIAAKAAGIAVFDGVCTDVRNEAALRAEAAQARMLGFDGKTLIHPSQVDPCNAVFAPSTEEIAAAQALIAAYEAALREGRGVATHNGQLVEILHVDQARALLARL
;
A
#
# COMPACT_ATOMS: atom_id res chain seq x y z
N MET A 1 -5.11 2.57 -13.29
CA MET A 1 -4.16 3.21 -12.34
C MET A 1 -3.12 2.17 -11.96
N ASP A 2 -1.85 2.54 -11.98
CA ASP A 2 -0.75 1.69 -11.51
C ASP A 2 -0.57 1.88 -9.99
N MET A 3 -1.02 0.90 -9.23
CA MET A 3 -0.97 0.95 -7.76
C MET A 3 0.46 0.83 -7.21
N THR A 4 1.41 0.28 -7.98
CA THR A 4 2.80 0.12 -7.52
C THR A 4 3.56 1.44 -7.42
N ARG A 5 2.98 2.53 -7.92
CA ARG A 5 3.54 3.88 -7.82
C ARG A 5 3.11 4.64 -6.56
N LEU A 6 2.14 4.13 -5.79
CA LEU A 6 1.68 4.78 -4.57
C LEU A 6 2.68 4.52 -3.43
N LYS A 7 3.31 5.57 -2.94
CA LYS A 7 4.28 5.53 -1.82
C LYS A 7 3.61 5.73 -0.47
N SER A 8 2.60 6.61 -0.41
CA SER A 8 1.94 7.01 0.82
C SER A 8 0.42 6.93 0.71
N LEU A 9 -0.20 6.12 1.58
CA LEU A 9 -1.64 5.95 1.67
C LEU A 9 -2.11 6.42 3.06
N LEU A 10 -2.71 7.60 3.15
CA LEU A 10 -3.07 8.23 4.43
C LEU A 10 -4.48 7.86 4.86
N TYR A 11 -4.63 7.18 5.99
CA TYR A 11 -5.91 6.95 6.64
C TYR A 11 -6.45 8.21 7.32
N LEU A 12 -7.74 8.43 7.16
CA LEU A 12 -8.50 9.49 7.84
C LEU A 12 -9.87 8.96 8.28
N PRO A 13 -10.28 9.18 9.54
CA PRO A 13 -11.67 8.91 9.93
C PRO A 13 -12.64 9.70 9.04
N ALA A 14 -13.59 9.01 8.41
CA ALA A 14 -14.47 9.62 7.42
C ALA A 14 -15.45 10.68 8.02
N ASN A 15 -15.63 10.69 9.34
CA ASN A 15 -16.44 11.66 10.05
C ASN A 15 -15.70 12.96 10.44
N ARG A 16 -14.42 13.15 10.01
CA ARG A 16 -13.63 14.34 10.35
C ARG A 16 -13.49 15.28 9.17
N ALA A 17 -14.47 16.14 8.95
CA ALA A 17 -14.52 17.08 7.82
C ALA A 17 -13.26 17.96 7.68
N SER A 18 -12.69 18.45 8.80
CA SER A 18 -11.47 19.27 8.78
C SER A 18 -10.24 18.47 8.33
N ALA A 19 -10.13 17.20 8.72
CA ALA A 19 -9.06 16.32 8.27
C ALA A 19 -9.18 16.00 6.78
N ILE A 20 -10.39 15.74 6.30
CA ILE A 20 -10.70 15.52 4.87
C ILE A 20 -10.33 16.76 4.04
N ALA A 21 -10.73 17.96 4.49
CA ALA A 21 -10.37 19.19 3.79
C ALA A 21 -8.84 19.40 3.71
N LYS A 22 -8.12 19.16 4.82
CA LYS A 22 -6.66 19.25 4.87
C LYS A 22 -6.00 18.21 3.96
N ALA A 23 -6.50 16.99 3.89
CA ALA A 23 -5.92 15.92 3.09
C ALA A 23 -5.84 16.24 1.60
N ARG A 24 -6.76 17.06 1.08
CA ARG A 24 -6.74 17.53 -0.31
C ARG A 24 -5.52 18.38 -0.66
N THR A 25 -4.79 18.89 0.33
CA THR A 25 -3.59 19.74 0.14
C THR A 25 -2.28 19.01 0.45
N LEU A 26 -2.34 17.81 1.01
CA LEU A 26 -1.13 17.04 1.38
C LEU A 26 -0.51 16.40 0.14
N ALA A 27 0.77 16.09 0.20
CA ALA A 27 1.51 15.37 -0.85
C ALA A 27 1.33 13.83 -0.78
N ALA A 28 0.24 13.35 -0.16
CA ALA A 28 -0.06 11.92 -0.14
C ALA A 28 -0.46 11.44 -1.54
N ASP A 29 0.00 10.24 -1.95
CA ASP A 29 -0.39 9.66 -3.22
C ASP A 29 -1.83 9.12 -3.17
N ALA A 30 -2.25 8.63 -2.00
CA ALA A 30 -3.62 8.18 -1.76
C ALA A 30 -4.14 8.62 -0.39
N VAL A 31 -5.45 8.76 -0.30
CA VAL A 31 -6.20 8.99 0.93
C VAL A 31 -7.19 7.85 1.11
N ILE A 32 -7.25 7.27 2.29
CA ILE A 32 -8.20 6.22 2.66
C ILE A 32 -9.17 6.81 3.67
N LEU A 33 -10.42 7.04 3.24
CA LEU A 33 -11.51 7.38 4.16
C LEU A 33 -11.93 6.12 4.92
N ASP A 34 -11.77 6.18 6.22
CA ASP A 34 -11.96 5.03 7.08
C ASP A 34 -13.36 5.00 7.68
N LEU A 35 -14.06 3.88 7.51
CA LEU A 35 -15.35 3.58 8.14
C LEU A 35 -15.22 2.51 9.23
N GLU A 36 -14.02 1.92 9.41
CA GLU A 36 -13.80 0.80 10.31
C GLU A 36 -13.34 1.26 11.69
N ASP A 37 -12.12 0.96 12.10
CA ASP A 37 -11.63 1.10 13.48
C ASP A 37 -11.59 2.56 13.98
N ALA A 38 -11.34 3.51 13.09
CA ALA A 38 -11.28 4.93 13.47
C ALA A 38 -12.66 5.58 13.70
N VAL A 39 -13.76 4.85 13.50
CA VAL A 39 -15.14 5.34 13.63
C VAL A 39 -15.92 4.52 14.64
N GLN A 40 -16.47 5.18 15.66
CA GLN A 40 -17.34 4.53 16.65
C GLN A 40 -18.58 3.91 15.99
N PRO A 41 -19.13 2.80 16.53
CA PRO A 41 -20.27 2.09 15.96
C PRO A 41 -21.44 3.00 15.60
N ASP A 42 -21.88 3.85 16.52
CA ASP A 42 -23.04 4.73 16.33
C ASP A 42 -22.80 5.84 15.30
N ALA A 43 -21.53 6.18 15.02
CA ALA A 43 -21.15 7.20 14.05
C ALA A 43 -20.91 6.65 12.63
N LYS A 44 -20.94 5.34 12.42
CA LYS A 44 -20.61 4.73 11.11
C LYS A 44 -21.58 5.13 9.98
N PRO A 45 -22.92 5.25 10.18
CA PRO A 45 -23.82 5.75 9.15
C PRO A 45 -23.48 7.17 8.70
N ASP A 46 -23.21 8.08 9.66
CA ASP A 46 -22.85 9.47 9.37
C ASP A 46 -21.47 9.58 8.70
N ALA A 47 -20.51 8.76 9.14
CA ALA A 47 -19.19 8.68 8.52
C ALA A 47 -19.28 8.20 7.07
N ARG A 48 -20.13 7.21 6.77
CA ARG A 48 -20.40 6.74 5.43
C ARG A 48 -20.98 7.85 4.56
N ALA A 49 -21.99 8.57 5.06
CA ALA A 49 -22.58 9.70 4.34
C ALA A 49 -21.55 10.81 4.07
N ALA A 50 -20.67 11.11 5.04
CA ALA A 50 -19.60 12.08 4.90
C ALA A 50 -18.53 11.62 3.88
N ALA A 51 -18.18 10.33 3.85
CA ALA A 51 -17.26 9.77 2.86
C ALA A 51 -17.81 9.91 1.44
N VAL A 52 -19.07 9.57 1.23
CA VAL A 52 -19.78 9.73 -0.06
C VAL A 52 -19.79 11.21 -0.48
N ALA A 53 -20.15 12.12 0.42
CA ALA A 53 -20.14 13.54 0.14
C ALA A 53 -18.73 14.06 -0.26
N ALA A 54 -17.69 13.58 0.43
CA ALA A 54 -16.30 13.94 0.12
C ALA A 54 -15.83 13.40 -1.23
N ALA A 55 -16.27 12.22 -1.64
CA ALA A 55 -15.98 11.63 -2.94
C ALA A 55 -16.65 12.44 -4.06
N LEU A 56 -17.94 12.72 -3.94
CA LEU A 56 -18.72 13.51 -4.92
C LEU A 56 -18.23 14.97 -5.04
N GLN A 57 -17.81 15.58 -3.93
CA GLN A 57 -17.26 16.93 -3.94
C GLN A 57 -15.96 17.03 -4.77
N GLY A 58 -15.18 15.94 -4.86
CA GLY A 58 -13.92 15.91 -5.59
C GLY A 58 -12.84 16.81 -4.97
N GLY A 59 -11.98 17.39 -5.83
CA GLY A 59 -10.89 18.27 -5.38
C GLY A 59 -9.67 17.49 -4.86
N TRP A 60 -9.54 16.22 -5.22
CA TRP A 60 -8.44 15.35 -4.79
C TRP A 60 -7.16 15.53 -5.62
N GLY A 61 -7.24 16.23 -6.79
CA GLY A 61 -6.10 16.42 -7.69
C GLY A 61 -5.57 15.09 -8.22
N SER A 62 -4.27 14.83 -8.04
CA SER A 62 -3.63 13.56 -8.42
C SER A 62 -3.80 12.46 -7.37
N ARG A 63 -4.39 12.74 -6.21
CA ARG A 63 -4.54 11.78 -5.12
C ARG A 63 -5.64 10.79 -5.42
N SER A 64 -5.35 9.52 -5.19
CA SER A 64 -6.35 8.46 -5.27
C SER A 64 -7.15 8.40 -3.98
N LEU A 65 -8.48 8.38 -4.09
CA LEU A 65 -9.37 8.27 -2.93
C LEU A 65 -9.87 6.85 -2.78
N PHE A 66 -9.59 6.21 -1.64
CA PHE A 66 -10.09 4.88 -1.28
C PHE A 66 -11.09 4.97 -0.13
N LEU A 67 -11.94 3.97 -0.03
CA LEU A 67 -12.86 3.77 1.09
C LEU A 67 -12.44 2.50 1.85
N ARG A 68 -12.08 2.60 3.13
CA ARG A 68 -11.95 1.41 3.98
C ARG A 68 -13.32 1.07 4.55
N ILE A 69 -13.85 -0.06 4.12
CA ILE A 69 -15.15 -0.59 4.54
C ILE A 69 -15.04 -1.36 5.84
N ASN A 70 -16.16 -1.60 6.50
CA ASN A 70 -16.21 -2.50 7.65
C ASN A 70 -16.06 -3.96 7.21
N GLY A 71 -15.52 -4.80 8.09
CA GLY A 71 -15.27 -6.22 7.82
C GLY A 71 -16.54 -7.02 7.50
N THR A 72 -16.36 -8.09 6.75
CA THR A 72 -17.44 -9.05 6.43
C THR A 72 -18.06 -9.60 7.71
N GLY A 73 -19.39 -9.70 7.74
CA GLY A 73 -20.14 -10.16 8.90
C GLY A 73 -20.52 -9.06 9.90
N THR A 74 -20.05 -7.84 9.72
CA THR A 74 -20.55 -6.69 10.49
C THR A 74 -21.85 -6.14 9.88
N PRO A 75 -22.72 -5.50 10.67
CA PRO A 75 -23.99 -4.94 10.18
C PRO A 75 -23.81 -3.79 9.17
N TRP A 76 -22.61 -3.20 9.08
CA TRP A 76 -22.32 -2.05 8.20
C TRP A 76 -21.76 -2.44 6.84
N HIS A 77 -21.24 -3.67 6.70
CA HIS A 77 -20.49 -4.13 5.52
C HIS A 77 -21.26 -3.95 4.20
N ALA A 78 -22.51 -4.36 4.17
CA ALA A 78 -23.32 -4.31 2.93
C ALA A 78 -23.55 -2.85 2.47
N ASP A 79 -23.88 -1.96 3.40
CA ASP A 79 -24.11 -0.55 3.08
C ASP A 79 -22.82 0.17 2.69
N ASP A 80 -21.66 -0.24 3.26
CA ASP A 80 -20.36 0.31 2.87
C ASP A 80 -19.97 -0.10 1.45
N LEU A 81 -20.27 -1.33 1.06
CA LEU A 81 -20.10 -1.77 -0.33
C LEU A 81 -20.94 -0.96 -1.30
N VAL A 82 -22.20 -0.67 -0.96
CA VAL A 82 -23.06 0.21 -1.77
C VAL A 82 -22.45 1.61 -1.88
N ALA A 83 -21.97 2.17 -0.77
CA ALA A 83 -21.31 3.48 -0.77
C ALA A 83 -20.04 3.52 -1.63
N ALA A 84 -19.31 2.41 -1.70
CA ALA A 84 -18.09 2.30 -2.50
C ALA A 84 -18.35 2.38 -4.02
N HIS A 85 -19.58 2.20 -4.50
CA HIS A 85 -19.93 2.36 -5.92
C HIS A 85 -20.01 3.82 -6.36
N ILE A 86 -20.07 4.75 -5.44
CA ILE A 86 -20.19 6.18 -5.75
C ILE A 86 -18.94 6.66 -6.50
N ASP A 87 -19.14 7.50 -7.50
CA ASP A 87 -18.05 8.09 -8.26
C ASP A 87 -17.15 8.95 -7.37
N GLY A 88 -15.84 8.93 -7.69
CA GLY A 88 -14.80 9.61 -6.93
C GLY A 88 -13.95 8.68 -6.10
N PHE A 89 -14.41 7.47 -5.73
CA PHE A 89 -13.54 6.46 -5.14
C PHE A 89 -12.72 5.73 -6.23
N ALA A 90 -11.41 5.64 -6.02
CA ALA A 90 -10.48 4.90 -6.89
C ALA A 90 -10.50 3.40 -6.60
N GLY A 91 -10.92 3.00 -5.39
CA GLY A 91 -10.97 1.62 -4.97
C GLY A 91 -11.45 1.45 -3.53
N ILE A 92 -11.41 0.21 -3.06
CA ILE A 92 -11.85 -0.23 -1.74
C ILE A 92 -10.65 -0.79 -0.98
N VAL A 93 -10.58 -0.53 0.32
CA VAL A 93 -9.73 -1.26 1.26
C VAL A 93 -10.64 -2.12 2.12
N ALA A 94 -10.45 -3.44 2.11
CA ALA A 94 -11.25 -4.35 2.92
C ALA A 94 -10.39 -5.02 4.01
N PRO A 95 -10.79 -4.87 5.29
CA PRO A 95 -10.07 -5.44 6.42
C PRO A 95 -10.32 -6.94 6.55
N LYS A 96 -9.45 -7.63 7.28
CA LYS A 96 -9.60 -9.01 7.75
C LYS A 96 -9.91 -10.01 6.63
N ILE A 97 -9.19 -9.88 5.50
CA ILE A 97 -9.34 -10.82 4.38
C ILE A 97 -8.54 -12.09 4.67
N GLU A 98 -9.25 -13.20 4.77
CA GLU A 98 -8.69 -14.49 5.16
C GLU A 98 -8.77 -15.57 4.07
N SER A 99 -9.48 -15.32 2.97
CA SER A 99 -9.62 -16.29 1.88
C SER A 99 -9.85 -15.63 0.52
N ALA A 100 -9.50 -16.36 -0.54
CA ALA A 100 -9.82 -15.99 -1.92
C ALA A 100 -11.33 -15.85 -2.15
N ALA A 101 -12.14 -16.71 -1.53
CA ALA A 101 -13.59 -16.65 -1.65
C ALA A 101 -14.18 -15.36 -1.07
N GLN A 102 -13.66 -14.91 0.08
CA GLN A 102 -14.05 -13.63 0.69
C GLN A 102 -13.63 -12.45 -0.19
N ALA A 103 -12.40 -12.44 -0.71
CA ALA A 103 -11.94 -11.40 -1.63
C ALA A 103 -12.80 -11.36 -2.90
N ALA A 104 -13.08 -12.52 -3.51
CA ALA A 104 -13.91 -12.63 -4.70
C ALA A 104 -15.36 -12.14 -4.46
N ALA A 105 -15.94 -12.43 -3.30
CA ALA A 105 -17.27 -11.94 -2.94
C ALA A 105 -17.30 -10.40 -2.84
N ILE A 106 -16.27 -9.77 -2.26
CA ILE A 106 -16.16 -8.31 -2.19
C ILE A 106 -15.97 -7.73 -3.60
N VAL A 107 -15.08 -8.28 -4.41
CA VAL A 107 -14.83 -7.83 -5.78
C VAL A 107 -16.11 -7.91 -6.63
N ALA A 108 -16.90 -8.99 -6.49
CA ALA A 108 -18.15 -9.12 -7.21
C ALA A 108 -19.18 -8.00 -6.90
N HIS A 109 -19.09 -7.40 -5.71
CA HIS A 109 -19.93 -6.28 -5.28
C HIS A 109 -19.22 -4.92 -5.35
N ALA A 110 -17.99 -4.87 -5.86
CA ALA A 110 -17.18 -3.64 -5.88
C ALA A 110 -17.41 -2.76 -7.12
N GLY A 111 -18.31 -3.13 -8.04
CA GLY A 111 -18.64 -2.34 -9.22
C GLY A 111 -17.43 -2.00 -10.11
N ASN A 112 -16.56 -2.98 -10.37
CA ASN A 112 -15.28 -2.84 -11.12
C ASN A 112 -14.22 -1.97 -10.41
N ARG A 113 -14.39 -1.66 -9.13
CA ARG A 113 -13.38 -0.95 -8.37
C ARG A 113 -12.31 -1.91 -7.85
N PRO A 114 -11.03 -1.55 -7.94
CA PRO A 114 -9.95 -2.38 -7.43
C PRO A 114 -10.05 -2.55 -5.91
N LEU A 115 -9.76 -3.77 -5.45
CA LEU A 115 -9.70 -4.12 -4.04
C LEU A 115 -8.26 -4.10 -3.55
N LEU A 116 -7.99 -3.36 -2.48
CA LEU A 116 -6.82 -3.52 -1.62
C LEU A 116 -7.22 -4.43 -0.46
N ALA A 117 -6.74 -5.67 -0.45
CA ALA A 117 -7.06 -6.65 0.58
C ALA A 117 -6.12 -6.48 1.78
N MET A 118 -6.67 -6.18 2.97
CA MET A 118 -5.85 -6.07 4.18
C MET A 118 -5.63 -7.46 4.78
N ILE A 119 -4.36 -7.79 4.93
CA ILE A 119 -3.88 -9.06 5.50
C ILE A 119 -3.39 -8.76 6.91
N GLU A 120 -4.19 -9.15 7.90
CA GLU A 120 -3.99 -8.76 9.30
C GLU A 120 -4.32 -9.89 10.29
N THR A 121 -4.49 -11.10 9.75
CA THR A 121 -4.68 -12.31 10.55
C THR A 121 -3.69 -13.39 10.12
N PRO A 122 -3.31 -14.34 10.98
CA PRO A 122 -2.45 -15.47 10.61
C PRO A 122 -3.03 -16.27 9.44
N ARG A 123 -4.35 -16.46 9.41
CA ARG A 123 -5.05 -17.15 8.30
C ARG A 123 -4.93 -16.37 6.99
N GLY A 124 -5.07 -15.03 7.04
CA GLY A 124 -4.86 -14.16 5.88
C GLY A 124 -3.45 -14.27 5.33
N VAL A 125 -2.44 -14.30 6.19
CA VAL A 125 -1.03 -14.49 5.78
C VAL A 125 -0.83 -15.83 5.08
N LEU A 126 -1.34 -16.94 5.63
CA LEU A 126 -1.23 -18.27 5.02
C LEU A 126 -1.95 -18.36 3.67
N ASN A 127 -3.01 -17.60 3.47
CA ASN A 127 -3.81 -17.58 2.24
C ASN A 127 -3.46 -16.41 1.31
N ALA A 128 -2.47 -15.56 1.65
CA ALA A 128 -2.12 -14.38 0.87
C ALA A 128 -1.87 -14.66 -0.63
N PRO A 129 -1.22 -15.76 -1.04
CA PRO A 129 -1.07 -16.09 -2.46
C PRO A 129 -2.40 -16.31 -3.17
N ALA A 130 -3.34 -17.04 -2.55
CA ALA A 130 -4.64 -17.30 -3.13
C ALA A 130 -5.53 -16.04 -3.17
N ILE A 131 -5.42 -15.17 -2.16
CA ILE A 131 -6.11 -13.87 -2.11
C ILE A 131 -5.56 -12.95 -3.20
N ALA A 132 -4.24 -12.84 -3.34
CA ALA A 132 -3.59 -12.00 -4.34
C ALA A 132 -3.92 -12.41 -5.78
N ALA A 133 -4.16 -13.69 -6.03
CA ALA A 133 -4.52 -14.22 -7.35
C ALA A 133 -5.97 -13.94 -7.77
N VAL A 134 -6.82 -13.41 -6.90
CA VAL A 134 -8.22 -13.09 -7.24
C VAL A 134 -8.26 -11.91 -8.20
N ALA A 135 -8.87 -12.09 -9.37
CA ALA A 135 -9.08 -11.01 -10.33
C ALA A 135 -9.86 -9.86 -9.68
N GLY A 136 -9.33 -8.63 -9.76
CA GLY A 136 -9.91 -7.45 -9.10
C GLY A 136 -9.25 -7.09 -7.76
N VAL A 137 -8.46 -7.99 -7.16
CA VAL A 137 -7.50 -7.60 -6.11
C VAL A 137 -6.33 -6.89 -6.79
N ALA A 138 -6.11 -5.64 -6.44
CA ALA A 138 -5.08 -4.78 -7.02
C ALA A 138 -3.88 -4.55 -6.08
N GLY A 139 -4.01 -4.95 -4.83
CA GLY A 139 -2.93 -4.87 -3.85
C GLY A 139 -3.24 -5.54 -2.53
N LEU A 140 -2.19 -5.81 -1.77
CA LEU A 140 -2.25 -6.26 -0.38
C LEU A 140 -1.85 -5.11 0.53
N VAL A 141 -2.50 -4.99 1.69
CA VAL A 141 -2.15 -4.04 2.76
C VAL A 141 -1.82 -4.84 4.02
N ALA A 142 -0.65 -4.60 4.60
CA ALA A 142 -0.26 -5.25 5.84
C ALA A 142 -0.92 -4.58 7.05
N GLY A 143 -1.81 -5.29 7.75
CA GLY A 143 -2.41 -4.85 9.02
C GLY A 143 -1.60 -5.36 10.21
N LEU A 144 -0.38 -4.82 10.40
CA LEU A 144 0.60 -5.38 11.32
C LEU A 144 0.20 -5.29 12.80
N ALA A 145 -0.62 -4.33 13.18
CA ALA A 145 -1.08 -4.17 14.57
C ALA A 145 -2.01 -5.32 14.99
N ASP A 146 -3.01 -5.63 14.16
CA ASP A 146 -3.92 -6.75 14.43
C ASP A 146 -3.19 -8.10 14.31
N LEU A 147 -2.31 -8.24 13.32
CA LEU A 147 -1.50 -9.44 13.17
C LEU A 147 -0.60 -9.69 14.40
N ALA A 148 0.07 -8.67 14.91
CA ALA A 148 0.89 -8.77 16.14
C ALA A 148 0.07 -9.20 17.35
N LYS A 149 -1.14 -8.64 17.49
CA LYS A 149 -2.09 -9.00 18.54
C LYS A 149 -2.51 -10.46 18.44
N GLU A 150 -2.89 -10.95 17.26
CA GLU A 150 -3.31 -12.35 17.08
C GLU A 150 -2.16 -13.35 17.24
N LEU A 151 -0.94 -12.96 16.87
CA LEU A 151 0.26 -13.75 17.07
C LEU A 151 0.79 -13.69 18.51
N ASN A 152 0.22 -12.83 19.38
CA ASN A 152 0.72 -12.57 20.72
C ASN A 152 2.21 -12.16 20.75
N THR A 153 2.66 -11.39 19.78
CA THR A 153 4.05 -10.93 19.73
C THR A 153 4.24 -9.71 20.62
N GLY A 154 5.42 -9.64 21.26
CA GLY A 154 5.83 -8.42 21.97
C GLY A 154 6.25 -7.28 21.02
N PRO A 155 6.32 -6.03 21.52
CA PRO A 155 6.81 -4.90 20.75
C PRO A 155 8.30 -5.09 20.40
N ASP A 156 8.65 -4.81 19.15
CA ASP A 156 10.01 -4.85 18.65
C ASP A 156 10.19 -3.75 17.58
N PRO A 157 11.09 -2.77 17.80
CA PRO A 157 11.32 -1.69 16.84
C PRO A 157 11.75 -2.17 15.45
N GLU A 158 12.41 -3.32 15.36
CA GLU A 158 12.81 -3.92 14.09
C GLU A 158 11.74 -4.83 13.48
N ARG A 159 10.60 -5.00 14.14
CA ARG A 159 9.46 -5.83 13.70
C ARG A 159 9.84 -7.28 13.40
N ARG A 160 10.92 -7.83 14.04
CA ARG A 160 11.44 -9.18 13.79
C ARG A 160 10.38 -10.28 13.87
N PRO A 161 9.45 -10.28 14.84
CA PRO A 161 8.40 -11.30 14.90
C PRO A 161 7.46 -11.31 13.69
N LEU A 162 7.38 -10.20 12.94
CA LEU A 162 6.47 -10.02 11.81
C LEU A 162 7.17 -10.17 10.44
N LEU A 163 8.50 -10.25 10.38
CA LEU A 163 9.26 -10.26 9.13
C LEU A 163 8.85 -11.40 8.19
N HIS A 164 8.56 -12.60 8.75
CA HIS A 164 8.10 -13.71 7.94
C HIS A 164 6.76 -13.40 7.25
N ALA A 165 5.79 -12.86 7.98
CA ALA A 165 4.49 -12.49 7.44
C ALA A 165 4.62 -11.35 6.41
N MET A 166 5.43 -10.33 6.69
CA MET A 166 5.72 -9.23 5.76
C MET A 166 6.30 -9.76 4.45
N SER A 167 7.33 -10.63 4.54
CA SER A 167 7.96 -11.25 3.36
C SER A 167 6.98 -12.13 2.58
N ALA A 168 6.12 -12.90 3.27
CA ALA A 168 5.11 -13.73 2.62
C ALA A 168 4.10 -12.89 1.83
N MET A 169 3.65 -11.75 2.37
CA MET A 169 2.76 -10.81 1.67
C MET A 169 3.44 -10.22 0.43
N VAL A 170 4.71 -9.82 0.53
CA VAL A 170 5.48 -9.32 -0.62
C VAL A 170 5.60 -10.37 -1.71
N ILE A 171 5.99 -11.60 -1.36
CA ILE A 171 6.10 -12.71 -2.32
C ILE A 171 4.76 -12.97 -3.00
N ALA A 172 3.66 -13.02 -2.24
CA ALA A 172 2.31 -13.25 -2.76
C ALA A 172 1.91 -12.16 -3.76
N ALA A 173 2.10 -10.88 -3.40
CA ALA A 173 1.75 -9.75 -4.25
C ALA A 173 2.61 -9.71 -5.53
N LYS A 174 3.93 -9.90 -5.42
CA LYS A 174 4.82 -9.89 -6.59
C LYS A 174 4.56 -11.07 -7.52
N ALA A 175 4.24 -12.25 -6.98
CA ALA A 175 3.85 -13.42 -7.79
C ALA A 175 2.55 -13.18 -8.58
N ALA A 176 1.62 -12.40 -8.01
CA ALA A 176 0.37 -12.02 -8.68
C ALA A 176 0.48 -10.74 -9.53
N GLY A 177 1.61 -10.04 -9.53
CA GLY A 177 1.82 -8.79 -10.27
C GLY A 177 1.00 -7.61 -9.73
N ILE A 178 0.69 -7.60 -8.43
CA ILE A 178 -0.09 -6.55 -7.75
C ILE A 178 0.76 -5.77 -6.74
N ALA A 179 0.25 -4.63 -6.28
CA ALA A 179 0.93 -3.79 -5.30
C ALA A 179 0.91 -4.39 -3.89
N VAL A 180 1.85 -3.96 -3.04
CA VAL A 180 1.86 -4.31 -1.61
C VAL A 180 2.29 -3.13 -0.76
N PHE A 181 1.50 -2.84 0.28
CA PHE A 181 1.70 -1.69 1.16
C PHE A 181 1.96 -2.13 2.59
N ASP A 182 3.00 -1.56 3.20
CA ASP A 182 3.35 -1.80 4.60
C ASP A 182 2.31 -1.18 5.56
N GLY A 183 2.25 -1.72 6.78
CA GLY A 183 1.35 -1.27 7.83
C GLY A 183 1.73 0.09 8.42
N VAL A 184 0.88 0.61 9.29
CA VAL A 184 1.03 1.92 9.92
C VAL A 184 2.18 1.96 10.96
N CYS A 185 2.84 3.11 11.08
CA CYS A 185 3.69 3.44 12.23
C CYS A 185 2.85 4.21 13.25
N THR A 186 2.67 3.65 14.45
CA THR A 186 1.76 4.20 15.46
C THR A 186 2.36 5.35 16.27
N ASP A 187 3.70 5.46 16.32
CA ASP A 187 4.35 6.60 16.98
C ASP A 187 4.44 7.80 16.03
N VAL A 188 3.37 8.58 15.99
CA VAL A 188 3.21 9.74 15.09
C VAL A 188 4.20 10.89 15.36
N ARG A 189 4.86 10.89 16.53
CA ARG A 189 5.82 11.93 16.92
C ARG A 189 7.26 11.52 16.67
N ASN A 190 7.51 10.29 16.27
CA ASN A 190 8.85 9.74 16.08
C ASN A 190 9.13 9.54 14.57
N GLU A 191 9.60 10.60 13.92
CA GLU A 191 9.95 10.53 12.49
C GLU A 191 11.07 9.50 12.22
N ALA A 192 12.01 9.33 13.16
CA ALA A 192 13.09 8.37 12.98
C ALA A 192 12.56 6.93 12.94
N ALA A 193 11.60 6.58 13.80
CA ALA A 193 10.94 5.27 13.77
C ALA A 193 10.18 5.06 12.45
N LEU A 194 9.42 6.06 11.99
CA LEU A 194 8.73 6.00 10.71
C LEU A 194 9.70 5.75 9.54
N ARG A 195 10.81 6.49 9.49
CA ARG A 195 11.83 6.32 8.44
C ARG A 195 12.49 4.94 8.49
N ALA A 196 12.77 4.42 9.68
CA ALA A 196 13.34 3.08 9.85
C ALA A 196 12.37 1.99 9.36
N GLU A 197 11.10 2.07 9.76
CA GLU A 197 10.07 1.14 9.29
C GLU A 197 9.86 1.23 7.77
N ALA A 198 9.79 2.44 7.19
CA ALA A 198 9.62 2.65 5.76
C ALA A 198 10.84 2.12 4.96
N ALA A 199 12.06 2.33 5.46
CA ALA A 199 13.28 1.82 4.85
C ALA A 199 13.31 0.28 4.89
N GLN A 200 12.93 -0.33 6.01
CA GLN A 200 12.82 -1.79 6.13
C GLN A 200 11.77 -2.34 5.15
N ALA A 201 10.60 -1.70 5.06
CA ALA A 201 9.56 -2.10 4.13
C ALA A 201 10.02 -2.02 2.67
N ARG A 202 10.66 -0.90 2.28
CA ARG A 202 11.24 -0.73 0.95
C ARG A 202 12.29 -1.81 0.65
N MET A 203 13.16 -2.13 1.61
CA MET A 203 14.17 -3.19 1.49
C MET A 203 13.53 -4.57 1.32
N LEU A 204 12.40 -4.86 1.96
CA LEU A 204 11.65 -6.10 1.80
C LEU A 204 10.89 -6.18 0.47
N GLY A 205 10.71 -5.07 -0.25
CA GLY A 205 10.03 -5.02 -1.55
C GLY A 205 8.60 -4.51 -1.52
N PHE A 206 8.17 -3.86 -0.44
CA PHE A 206 6.90 -3.10 -0.42
C PHE A 206 6.97 -1.92 -1.40
N ASP A 207 5.84 -1.57 -2.00
CA ASP A 207 5.73 -0.46 -2.95
C ASP A 207 5.50 0.88 -2.24
N GLY A 208 4.88 0.85 -1.06
CA GLY A 208 4.58 2.01 -0.23
C GLY A 208 4.16 1.60 1.18
N LYS A 209 3.64 2.57 1.94
CA LYS A 209 3.25 2.39 3.35
C LYS A 209 1.94 3.11 3.64
N THR A 210 1.10 2.50 4.49
CA THR A 210 -0.07 3.17 5.06
C THR A 210 0.34 4.07 6.24
N LEU A 211 -0.34 5.21 6.36
CA LEU A 211 -0.02 6.28 7.30
C LEU A 211 -1.27 6.70 8.07
N ILE A 212 -1.10 7.23 9.28
CA ILE A 212 -2.22 7.66 10.15
C ILE A 212 -2.12 9.14 10.55
N HIS A 213 -1.09 9.85 10.12
CA HIS A 213 -0.93 11.25 10.45
C HIS A 213 -0.30 12.04 9.29
N PRO A 214 -0.74 13.30 9.05
CA PRO A 214 -0.18 14.13 7.97
C PRO A 214 1.33 14.32 8.00
N SER A 215 1.96 14.41 9.18
CA SER A 215 3.42 14.58 9.31
C SER A 215 4.21 13.38 8.81
N GLN A 216 3.58 12.22 8.59
CA GLN A 216 4.22 11.02 8.10
C GLN A 216 4.35 10.99 6.57
N VAL A 217 3.61 11.87 5.85
CA VAL A 217 3.53 11.83 4.39
C VAL A 217 4.86 12.14 3.72
N ASP A 218 5.44 13.30 3.99
CA ASP A 218 6.70 13.72 3.35
C ASP A 218 7.87 12.80 3.69
N PRO A 219 8.09 12.39 4.98
CA PRO A 219 9.14 11.43 5.31
C PRO A 219 8.97 10.07 4.62
N CYS A 220 7.73 9.57 4.51
CA CYS A 220 7.42 8.31 3.80
C CYS A 220 7.72 8.43 2.31
N ASN A 221 7.24 9.48 1.66
CA ASN A 221 7.51 9.74 0.24
C ASN A 221 9.01 9.81 -0.04
N ALA A 222 9.78 10.49 0.82
CA ALA A 222 11.23 10.62 0.67
C ALA A 222 11.96 9.27 0.76
N VAL A 223 11.50 8.34 1.63
CA VAL A 223 12.10 7.01 1.76
C VAL A 223 11.77 6.11 0.57
N PHE A 224 10.54 6.15 0.07
CA PHE A 224 10.13 5.29 -1.05
C PHE A 224 10.52 5.84 -2.42
N ALA A 225 10.86 7.13 -2.54
CA ALA A 225 11.40 7.69 -3.78
C ALA A 225 12.83 7.22 -4.03
N PRO A 226 13.24 7.00 -5.29
CA PRO A 226 14.65 6.81 -5.63
C PRO A 226 15.49 8.02 -5.24
N SER A 227 16.65 7.80 -4.63
CA SER A 227 17.59 8.90 -4.32
C SER A 227 18.34 9.36 -5.58
N THR A 228 18.94 10.55 -5.52
CA THR A 228 19.76 11.07 -6.62
C THR A 228 20.92 10.12 -6.94
N GLU A 229 21.52 9.51 -5.91
CA GLU A 229 22.62 8.55 -6.03
C GLU A 229 22.14 7.24 -6.68
N GLU A 230 20.97 6.72 -6.29
CA GLU A 230 20.36 5.53 -6.89
C GLU A 230 20.01 5.77 -8.37
N ILE A 231 19.48 6.94 -8.71
CA ILE A 231 19.18 7.33 -10.08
C ILE A 231 20.47 7.37 -10.93
N ALA A 232 21.50 8.05 -10.43
CA ALA A 232 22.78 8.14 -11.13
C ALA A 232 23.44 6.76 -11.31
N ALA A 233 23.41 5.92 -10.27
CA ALA A 233 23.95 4.57 -10.33
C ALA A 233 23.19 3.69 -11.34
N ALA A 234 21.85 3.77 -11.36
CA ALA A 234 21.02 3.05 -12.32
C ALA A 234 21.32 3.47 -13.77
N GLN A 235 21.44 4.77 -14.04
CA GLN A 235 21.78 5.29 -15.35
C GLN A 235 23.18 4.83 -15.82
N ALA A 236 24.17 4.90 -14.92
CA ALA A 236 25.54 4.47 -15.24
C ALA A 236 25.63 2.96 -15.51
N LEU A 237 24.88 2.15 -14.74
CA LEU A 237 24.81 0.69 -14.95
C LEU A 237 24.20 0.34 -16.30
N ILE A 238 23.09 0.98 -16.69
CA ILE A 238 22.44 0.80 -17.98
C ILE A 238 23.41 1.16 -19.12
N ALA A 239 24.09 2.32 -19.02
CA ALA A 239 25.04 2.79 -20.02
C ALA A 239 26.22 1.82 -20.19
N ALA A 240 26.77 1.28 -19.09
CA ALA A 240 27.84 0.29 -19.12
C ALA A 240 27.45 -1.01 -19.83
N TYR A 241 26.24 -1.50 -19.55
CA TYR A 241 25.72 -2.70 -20.20
C TYR A 241 25.46 -2.49 -21.70
N GLU A 242 24.87 -1.35 -22.09
CA GLU A 242 24.63 -1.01 -23.50
C GLU A 242 25.94 -0.84 -24.29
N ALA A 243 27.01 -0.33 -23.65
CA ALA A 243 28.34 -0.28 -24.27
C ALA A 243 28.89 -1.69 -24.52
N ALA A 244 28.78 -2.60 -23.56
CA ALA A 244 29.19 -3.98 -23.71
C ALA A 244 28.45 -4.72 -24.84
N LEU A 245 27.13 -4.48 -24.96
CA LEU A 245 26.33 -5.04 -26.07
C LEU A 245 26.81 -4.55 -27.44
N ARG A 246 27.17 -3.27 -27.59
CA ARG A 246 27.73 -2.74 -28.84
C ARG A 246 29.05 -3.38 -29.21
N GLU A 247 29.80 -3.88 -28.23
CA GLU A 247 31.06 -4.62 -28.45
C GLU A 247 30.84 -6.15 -28.61
N GLY A 248 29.60 -6.61 -28.71
CA GLY A 248 29.24 -8.02 -28.86
C GLY A 248 29.34 -8.85 -27.59
N ARG A 249 29.39 -8.21 -26.39
CA ARG A 249 29.46 -8.88 -25.09
C ARG A 249 28.07 -8.92 -24.46
N GLY A 250 27.63 -10.08 -24.00
CA GLY A 250 26.33 -10.27 -23.33
C GLY A 250 26.32 -9.86 -21.85
N VAL A 251 27.49 -9.45 -21.31
CA VAL A 251 27.67 -9.01 -19.92
C VAL A 251 28.61 -7.82 -19.87
N ALA A 252 28.48 -6.99 -18.86
CA ALA A 252 29.38 -5.87 -18.59
C ALA A 252 30.06 -6.02 -17.22
N THR A 253 31.09 -5.20 -16.97
CA THR A 253 31.62 -4.99 -15.63
C THR A 253 31.45 -3.52 -15.28
N HIS A 254 30.82 -3.23 -14.14
CA HIS A 254 30.62 -1.89 -13.63
C HIS A 254 31.00 -1.86 -12.14
N ASN A 255 31.89 -0.94 -11.74
CA ASN A 255 32.41 -0.83 -10.37
C ASN A 255 32.94 -2.16 -9.79
N GLY A 256 33.60 -2.99 -10.64
CA GLY A 256 34.14 -4.30 -10.25
C GLY A 256 33.11 -5.41 -10.11
N GLN A 257 31.85 -5.16 -10.40
CA GLN A 257 30.78 -6.16 -10.35
C GLN A 257 30.32 -6.57 -11.74
N LEU A 258 29.94 -7.84 -11.89
CA LEU A 258 29.31 -8.36 -13.10
C LEU A 258 27.91 -7.76 -13.26
N VAL A 259 27.61 -7.26 -14.46
CA VAL A 259 26.30 -6.71 -14.83
C VAL A 259 25.70 -7.57 -15.93
N GLU A 260 24.52 -8.10 -15.65
CA GLU A 260 23.69 -8.89 -16.55
C GLU A 260 22.36 -8.17 -16.79
N ILE A 261 21.57 -8.67 -17.72
CA ILE A 261 20.27 -8.10 -18.09
C ILE A 261 19.34 -7.89 -16.86
N LEU A 262 19.33 -8.82 -15.90
CA LEU A 262 18.50 -8.70 -14.70
C LEU A 262 18.80 -7.42 -13.89
N HIS A 263 20.07 -7.01 -13.84
CA HIS A 263 20.47 -5.78 -13.15
C HIS A 263 20.00 -4.53 -13.92
N VAL A 264 20.04 -4.61 -15.25
CA VAL A 264 19.51 -3.53 -16.12
C VAL A 264 18.01 -3.39 -15.98
N ASP A 265 17.28 -4.50 -15.92
CA ASP A 265 15.82 -4.47 -15.72
C ASP A 265 15.44 -3.89 -14.35
N GLN A 266 16.20 -4.22 -13.30
CA GLN A 266 16.04 -3.60 -11.98
C GLN A 266 16.32 -2.09 -12.02
N ALA A 267 17.39 -1.67 -12.71
CA ALA A 267 17.73 -0.25 -12.87
C ALA A 267 16.64 0.51 -13.64
N ARG A 268 16.10 -0.08 -14.71
CA ARG A 268 14.99 0.51 -15.47
C ARG A 268 13.71 0.59 -14.65
N ALA A 269 13.40 -0.45 -13.88
CA ALA A 269 12.24 -0.45 -12.98
C ALA A 269 12.35 0.64 -11.89
N LEU A 270 13.57 0.88 -11.36
CA LEU A 270 13.81 1.97 -10.43
C LEU A 270 13.56 3.34 -11.09
N LEU A 271 14.09 3.57 -12.30
CA LEU A 271 13.91 4.84 -13.02
C LEU A 271 12.45 5.06 -13.46
N ALA A 272 11.68 4.00 -13.70
CA ALA A 272 10.26 4.11 -14.03
C ALA A 272 9.38 4.59 -12.85
N ARG A 273 9.93 4.64 -11.62
CA ARG A 273 9.25 5.16 -10.41
C ARG A 273 9.40 6.69 -10.25
N LEU A 274 10.16 7.36 -11.11
CA LEU A 274 10.26 8.82 -11.16
C LEU A 274 9.01 9.44 -11.78
#